data_272c36bd947233576cc33fdd44ecb8ef
#
_entry.id   272c36bd947233576cc33fdd44ecb8ef
#
_cell.length_a   1.000
_cell.length_b   1.000
_cell.length_c   1.000
_cell.angle_alpha   90.00
_cell.angle_beta   90.00
_cell.angle_gamma   90.00
#
_symmetry.space_group_name_H-M   'P 1'
#
loop_
_entity.id
_entity.type
_entity.pdbx_description
1 polymer ?
#
loop_
_entity_poly.entity_id
_entity_poly.type
_entity_poly.pdbx_seq_one_letter_code
_entity_poly.pdbx_strand_id
1 'polypeptide(L)'
;MEIRYFCSTWGNVETTLEAALRRIQGTGYDGVELGVPDHASECAPLRALLDELGLLVIVQQWTRGSSPEEHAASFAEQYSRAVLLRPLGVNSHTGKDHFTLEQNLAVFARAAECEVAAGIPVWHETHRGRALFSAPATEAFLNARPELKLTADFSHWCCVHESMLEDQAARVVLAAGRTHHLHARIGHSQGPQIPDPRVASARPGMETHLDWWRCIARARRAAGAGVLTVCPEFGPPPYMTLHPVTGEPLADLWSVNLHMRDWLKGQEW
;
A
#
# COMPACT_ATOMS: atom_id res chain seq x y z
N MET A 1 -8.89 13.71 -13.17
CA MET A 1 -8.62 12.95 -11.94
C MET A 1 -7.33 13.50 -11.36
N GLU A 2 -7.39 13.93 -10.12
CA GLU A 2 -6.25 14.41 -9.33
C GLU A 2 -5.42 13.22 -8.84
N ILE A 3 -4.08 13.36 -8.81
CA ILE A 3 -3.19 12.40 -8.17
C ILE A 3 -2.72 13.02 -6.86
N ARG A 4 -2.92 12.33 -5.75
CA ARG A 4 -2.45 12.76 -4.42
C ARG A 4 -1.35 11.84 -3.91
N TYR A 5 -0.28 12.45 -3.43
CA TYR A 5 0.93 11.73 -3.01
C TYR A 5 0.99 11.63 -1.49
N PHE A 6 1.14 10.41 -1.00
CA PHE A 6 1.26 10.07 0.42
C PHE A 6 2.67 9.62 0.74
N CYS A 7 3.13 9.95 1.94
CA CYS A 7 4.39 9.44 2.46
C CYS A 7 4.09 8.34 3.48
N SER A 8 4.67 7.15 3.29
CA SER A 8 4.65 6.13 4.32
C SER A 8 5.51 6.56 5.51
N THR A 9 4.99 6.38 6.72
CA THR A 9 5.80 6.56 7.94
C THR A 9 6.72 5.37 8.21
N TRP A 10 6.56 4.27 7.49
CA TRP A 10 7.40 3.08 7.62
C TRP A 10 8.85 3.38 7.26
N GLY A 11 9.73 3.29 8.27
CA GLY A 11 11.16 3.61 8.14
C GLY A 11 11.49 5.11 8.03
N ASN A 12 10.50 6.00 8.11
CA ASN A 12 10.68 7.46 8.03
C ASN A 12 10.48 8.18 9.38
N VAL A 13 10.34 7.41 10.46
CA VAL A 13 10.28 7.93 11.84
C VAL A 13 11.65 7.75 12.49
N GLU A 14 12.46 8.81 12.47
CA GLU A 14 13.83 8.78 13.01
C GLU A 14 13.89 9.09 14.51
N THR A 15 12.93 9.91 15.01
CA THR A 15 12.88 10.37 16.40
C THR A 15 11.49 10.18 16.99
N THR A 16 10.56 11.06 16.63
CA THR A 16 9.15 11.00 17.04
C THR A 16 8.24 11.03 15.84
N LEU A 17 7.04 10.47 15.99
CA LEU A 17 6.03 10.55 14.92
C LEU A 17 5.69 12.00 14.57
N GLU A 18 5.59 12.89 15.56
CA GLU A 18 5.36 14.32 15.32
C GLU A 18 6.46 14.95 14.46
N ALA A 19 7.73 14.71 14.75
CA ALA A 19 8.84 15.24 13.97
C ALA A 19 8.79 14.71 12.52
N ALA A 20 8.47 13.43 12.34
CA ALA A 20 8.29 12.84 11.01
C ALA A 20 7.13 13.50 10.25
N LEU A 21 5.98 13.70 10.88
CA LEU A 21 4.82 14.34 10.25
C LEU A 21 5.11 15.80 9.84
N ARG A 22 5.80 16.57 10.68
CA ARG A 22 6.23 17.95 10.34
C ARG A 22 7.23 17.96 9.18
N ARG A 23 8.16 17.02 9.14
CA ARG A 23 9.10 16.84 8.01
C ARG A 23 8.33 16.51 6.72
N ILE A 24 7.37 15.59 6.76
CA ILE A 24 6.55 15.20 5.62
C ILE A 24 5.75 16.40 5.09
N GLN A 25 5.08 17.14 5.98
CA GLN A 25 4.35 18.36 5.62
C GLN A 25 5.23 19.37 4.91
N GLY A 26 6.45 19.62 5.43
CA GLY A 26 7.40 20.58 4.85
C GLY A 26 7.92 20.21 3.47
N THR A 27 7.70 18.98 2.99
CA THR A 27 8.16 18.51 1.67
C THR A 27 7.08 18.47 0.59
N GLY A 28 5.84 18.81 0.90
CA GLY A 28 4.76 18.92 -0.09
C GLY A 28 4.15 17.59 -0.51
N TYR A 29 4.07 16.61 0.41
CA TYR A 29 3.13 15.51 0.32
C TYR A 29 1.72 15.99 0.67
N ASP A 30 0.68 15.37 0.08
CA ASP A 30 -0.72 15.67 0.37
C ASP A 30 -1.18 15.01 1.68
N GLY A 31 -0.50 13.96 2.09
CA GLY A 31 -0.85 13.20 3.29
C GLY A 31 0.19 12.17 3.67
N VAL A 32 -0.20 11.38 4.65
CA VAL A 32 0.64 10.30 5.19
C VAL A 32 -0.11 8.97 5.14
N GLU A 33 0.65 7.89 4.96
CA GLU A 33 0.20 6.54 5.25
C GLU A 33 0.92 6.05 6.49
N LEU A 34 0.16 5.70 7.53
CA LEU A 34 0.71 5.31 8.82
C LEU A 34 0.01 4.08 9.39
N GLY A 35 0.74 3.33 10.21
CA GLY A 35 0.17 2.18 10.92
C GLY A 35 -0.93 2.60 11.89
N VAL A 36 -1.93 1.74 12.04
CA VAL A 36 -2.98 1.96 13.05
C VAL A 36 -2.35 2.10 14.45
N PRO A 37 -2.75 3.12 15.25
CA PRO A 37 -2.26 3.27 16.63
C PRO A 37 -2.56 2.03 17.48
N ASP A 38 -1.66 1.70 18.41
CA ASP A 38 -1.83 0.54 19.27
C ASP A 38 -2.97 0.74 20.29
N HIS A 39 -3.21 1.98 20.70
CA HIS A 39 -4.27 2.34 21.66
C HIS A 39 -5.22 3.41 21.12
N ALA A 40 -6.51 3.27 21.40
CA ALA A 40 -7.52 4.26 21.00
C ALA A 40 -7.26 5.67 21.58
N SER A 41 -6.60 5.76 22.75
CA SER A 41 -6.23 7.03 23.37
C SER A 41 -5.22 7.85 22.56
N GLU A 42 -4.46 7.21 21.67
CA GLU A 42 -3.48 7.87 20.81
C GLU A 42 -4.13 8.51 19.58
N CYS A 43 -5.34 8.07 19.21
CA CYS A 43 -5.98 8.51 17.98
C CYS A 43 -6.39 9.99 18.01
N ALA A 44 -6.96 10.49 19.11
CA ALA A 44 -7.42 11.88 19.18
C ALA A 44 -6.27 12.89 19.13
N PRO A 45 -5.16 12.75 19.88
CA PRO A 45 -3.99 13.61 19.74
C PRO A 45 -3.37 13.56 18.35
N LEU A 46 -3.24 12.36 17.77
CA LEU A 46 -2.70 12.18 16.41
C LEU A 46 -3.60 12.86 15.37
N ARG A 47 -4.93 12.69 15.46
CA ARG A 47 -5.86 13.37 14.56
C ARG A 47 -5.74 14.89 14.65
N ALA A 48 -5.65 15.43 15.86
CA ALA A 48 -5.48 16.88 16.07
C ALA A 48 -4.17 17.39 15.40
N LEU A 49 -3.09 16.66 15.53
CA LEU A 49 -1.81 17.00 14.88
C LEU A 49 -1.91 16.93 13.35
N LEU A 50 -2.57 15.91 12.80
CA LEU A 50 -2.79 15.80 11.37
C LEU A 50 -3.68 16.94 10.83
N ASP A 51 -4.70 17.35 11.59
CA ASP A 51 -5.55 18.51 11.27
C ASP A 51 -4.74 19.82 11.32
N GLU A 52 -3.89 20.03 12.34
CA GLU A 52 -2.97 21.18 12.45
C GLU A 52 -2.04 21.28 11.24
N LEU A 53 -1.48 20.14 10.81
CA LEU A 53 -0.54 20.08 9.69
C LEU A 53 -1.21 20.10 8.31
N GLY A 54 -2.54 20.00 8.25
CA GLY A 54 -3.29 19.91 6.99
C GLY A 54 -3.00 18.63 6.20
N LEU A 55 -2.54 17.55 6.86
CA LEU A 55 -2.21 16.29 6.23
C LEU A 55 -3.42 15.36 6.16
N LEU A 56 -3.70 14.86 4.96
CA LEU A 56 -4.60 13.75 4.75
C LEU A 56 -3.99 12.46 5.33
N VAL A 57 -4.83 11.48 5.66
CA VAL A 57 -4.33 10.21 6.23
C VAL A 57 -4.96 9.00 5.55
N ILE A 58 -4.12 8.01 5.29
CA ILE A 58 -4.46 6.62 5.01
C ILE A 58 -3.92 5.81 6.18
N VAL A 59 -4.72 4.91 6.73
CA VAL A 59 -4.29 4.06 7.85
C VAL A 59 -3.99 2.67 7.32
N GLN A 60 -2.80 2.16 7.65
CA GLN A 60 -2.36 0.82 7.30
C GLN A 60 -2.58 -0.12 8.49
N GLN A 61 -3.13 -1.31 8.25
CA GLN A 61 -3.33 -2.34 9.27
C GLN A 61 -2.94 -3.73 8.77
N TRP A 62 -2.63 -4.62 9.70
CA TRP A 62 -2.20 -5.99 9.43
C TRP A 62 -3.05 -6.96 10.22
N THR A 63 -3.84 -7.80 9.55
CA THR A 63 -4.58 -8.85 10.27
C THR A 63 -3.60 -9.86 10.89
N ARG A 64 -3.90 -10.30 12.11
CA ARG A 64 -3.02 -11.13 12.94
C ARG A 64 -3.81 -12.29 13.55
N GLY A 65 -3.09 -13.37 13.85
CA GLY A 65 -3.63 -14.56 14.47
C GLY A 65 -3.10 -15.82 13.81
N SER A 66 -3.55 -16.98 14.31
CA SER A 66 -3.23 -18.31 13.82
C SER A 66 -4.38 -18.94 13.03
N SER A 67 -5.58 -18.37 13.12
CA SER A 67 -6.79 -18.85 12.44
C SER A 67 -7.48 -17.72 11.66
N PRO A 68 -8.35 -18.06 10.70
CA PRO A 68 -9.18 -17.07 9.99
C PRO A 68 -10.05 -16.23 10.92
N GLU A 69 -10.60 -16.84 11.98
CA GLU A 69 -11.44 -16.17 12.98
C GLU A 69 -10.65 -15.12 13.77
N GLU A 70 -9.43 -15.45 14.17
CA GLU A 70 -8.52 -14.51 14.84
C GLU A 70 -8.12 -13.37 13.89
N HIS A 71 -7.87 -13.66 12.61
CA HIS A 71 -7.62 -12.63 11.60
C HIS A 71 -8.83 -11.70 11.41
N ALA A 72 -10.05 -12.24 11.38
CA ALA A 72 -11.28 -11.45 11.27
C ALA A 72 -11.51 -10.58 12.53
N ALA A 73 -11.27 -11.12 13.72
CA ALA A 73 -11.36 -10.37 14.98
C ALA A 73 -10.30 -9.25 15.04
N SER A 74 -9.05 -9.57 14.72
CA SER A 74 -7.94 -8.61 14.65
C SER A 74 -8.19 -7.51 13.62
N PHE A 75 -8.82 -7.84 12.48
CA PHE A 75 -9.25 -6.83 11.51
C PHE A 75 -10.20 -5.82 12.16
N ALA A 76 -11.28 -6.30 12.77
CA ALA A 76 -12.31 -5.43 13.35
C ALA A 76 -11.77 -4.56 14.48
N GLU A 77 -10.91 -5.12 15.33
CA GLU A 77 -10.27 -4.39 16.43
C GLU A 77 -9.41 -3.24 15.91
N GLN A 78 -8.50 -3.50 14.98
CA GLN A 78 -7.64 -2.48 14.38
C GLN A 78 -8.44 -1.43 13.60
N TYR A 79 -9.41 -1.87 12.80
CA TYR A 79 -10.27 -0.97 12.04
C TYR A 79 -11.06 -0.03 12.95
N SER A 80 -11.54 -0.49 14.11
CA SER A 80 -12.24 0.36 15.08
C SER A 80 -11.38 1.52 15.60
N ARG A 81 -10.06 1.35 15.68
CA ARG A 81 -9.12 2.44 16.00
C ARG A 81 -8.80 3.29 14.78
N ALA A 82 -8.60 2.64 13.61
CA ALA A 82 -8.30 3.35 12.38
C ALA A 82 -9.33 4.42 12.02
N VAL A 83 -10.62 4.12 12.17
CA VAL A 83 -11.71 5.06 11.83
C VAL A 83 -11.73 6.31 12.73
N LEU A 84 -11.16 6.25 13.93
CA LEU A 84 -11.02 7.41 14.82
C LEU A 84 -10.11 8.50 14.21
N LEU A 85 -9.22 8.12 13.30
CA LEU A 85 -8.36 9.05 12.57
C LEU A 85 -9.06 9.69 11.35
N ARG A 86 -10.32 9.33 11.06
CA ARG A 86 -11.08 9.82 9.90
C ARG A 86 -10.27 9.72 8.59
N PRO A 87 -9.73 8.51 8.25
CA PRO A 87 -8.88 8.37 7.09
C PRO A 87 -9.67 8.44 5.78
N LEU A 88 -8.97 8.70 4.66
CA LEU A 88 -9.54 8.53 3.32
C LEU A 88 -9.89 7.08 3.01
N GLY A 89 -9.17 6.16 3.60
CA GLY A 89 -9.36 4.71 3.52
C GLY A 89 -8.39 3.98 4.43
N VAL A 90 -8.65 2.70 4.61
CA VAL A 90 -7.79 1.78 5.37
C VAL A 90 -7.14 0.80 4.40
N ASN A 91 -5.81 0.88 4.27
CA ASN A 91 -5.02 -0.14 3.58
C ASN A 91 -4.85 -1.35 4.50
N SER A 92 -5.23 -2.55 4.06
CA SER A 92 -5.21 -3.74 4.89
C SER A 92 -4.40 -4.88 4.28
N HIS A 93 -3.41 -5.35 5.02
CA HIS A 93 -2.71 -6.61 4.77
C HIS A 93 -3.58 -7.76 5.31
N THR A 94 -4.53 -8.23 4.50
CA THR A 94 -5.62 -9.11 4.91
C THR A 94 -5.28 -10.58 4.74
N GLY A 95 -5.61 -11.39 5.76
CA GLY A 95 -5.54 -12.85 5.71
C GLY A 95 -4.12 -13.41 5.58
N LYS A 96 -4.02 -14.62 5.05
CA LYS A 96 -2.76 -15.35 4.85
C LYS A 96 -2.76 -16.12 3.54
N ASP A 97 -1.58 -16.25 2.94
CA ASP A 97 -1.33 -17.01 1.70
C ASP A 97 -1.59 -18.52 1.84
N HIS A 98 -1.41 -19.07 3.05
CA HIS A 98 -1.65 -20.49 3.34
C HIS A 98 -3.09 -20.81 3.78
N PHE A 99 -3.96 -19.81 3.99
CA PHE A 99 -5.38 -20.06 4.21
C PHE A 99 -6.07 -20.40 2.89
N THR A 100 -7.09 -21.25 2.96
CA THR A 100 -7.90 -21.56 1.77
C THR A 100 -8.64 -20.33 1.27
N LEU A 101 -9.16 -20.39 0.04
CA LEU A 101 -10.00 -19.31 -0.51
C LEU A 101 -11.17 -19.00 0.43
N GLU A 102 -11.90 -20.03 0.90
CA GLU A 102 -13.06 -19.87 1.80
C GLU A 102 -12.66 -19.20 3.13
N GLN A 103 -11.56 -19.64 3.73
CA GLN A 103 -11.04 -19.06 4.97
C GLN A 103 -10.71 -17.57 4.83
N ASN A 104 -10.01 -17.20 3.75
CA ASN A 104 -9.71 -15.79 3.48
C ASN A 104 -10.99 -14.99 3.15
N LEU A 105 -11.95 -15.59 2.43
CA LEU A 105 -13.23 -14.93 2.12
C LEU A 105 -14.02 -14.58 3.40
N ALA A 106 -13.91 -15.38 4.47
CA ALA A 106 -14.51 -15.04 5.76
C ALA A 106 -13.87 -13.78 6.39
N VAL A 107 -12.54 -13.62 6.26
CA VAL A 107 -11.85 -12.41 6.72
C VAL A 107 -12.26 -11.17 5.90
N PHE A 108 -12.37 -11.31 4.56
CA PHE A 108 -12.86 -10.24 3.69
C PHE A 108 -14.32 -9.87 3.97
N ALA A 109 -15.17 -10.87 4.32
CA ALA A 109 -16.56 -10.62 4.71
C ALA A 109 -16.62 -9.74 5.96
N ARG A 110 -15.80 -10.05 6.98
CA ARG A 110 -15.71 -9.23 8.19
C ARG A 110 -15.24 -7.80 7.90
N ALA A 111 -14.29 -7.64 6.99
CA ALA A 111 -13.83 -6.31 6.56
C ALA A 111 -14.96 -5.51 5.90
N ALA A 112 -15.75 -6.14 5.03
CA ALA A 112 -16.90 -5.51 4.38
C ALA A 112 -17.99 -5.09 5.39
N GLU A 113 -18.28 -5.90 6.41
CA GLU A 113 -19.19 -5.50 7.50
C GLU A 113 -18.70 -4.26 8.24
N CYS A 114 -17.40 -4.20 8.55
CA CYS A 114 -16.78 -3.05 9.19
C CYS A 114 -16.85 -1.79 8.30
N GLU A 115 -16.56 -1.92 7.01
CA GLU A 115 -16.66 -0.84 6.03
C GLU A 115 -18.08 -0.28 5.97
N VAL A 116 -19.10 -1.14 5.86
CA VAL A 116 -20.50 -0.73 5.83
C VAL A 116 -20.91 -0.01 7.11
N ALA A 117 -20.48 -0.51 8.26
CA ALA A 117 -20.84 0.05 9.56
C ALA A 117 -20.25 1.47 9.80
N ALA A 118 -19.04 1.72 9.35
CA ALA A 118 -18.33 2.99 9.61
C ALA A 118 -18.30 3.95 8.41
N GLY A 119 -18.56 3.45 7.20
CA GLY A 119 -18.53 4.26 5.98
C GLY A 119 -17.12 4.64 5.50
N ILE A 120 -16.06 4.09 6.09
CA ILE A 120 -14.66 4.31 5.67
C ILE A 120 -14.23 3.14 4.79
N PRO A 121 -13.78 3.41 3.53
CA PRO A 121 -13.43 2.32 2.60
C PRO A 121 -12.21 1.52 3.05
N VAL A 122 -12.26 0.22 2.77
CA VAL A 122 -11.14 -0.70 2.97
C VAL A 122 -10.55 -1.07 1.61
N TRP A 123 -9.23 -0.98 1.50
CA TRP A 123 -8.45 -1.40 0.34
C TRP A 123 -7.53 -2.54 0.77
N HIS A 124 -7.62 -3.67 0.08
CA HIS A 124 -6.84 -4.86 0.42
C HIS A 124 -5.57 -4.91 -0.43
N GLU A 125 -4.43 -5.00 0.23
CA GLU A 125 -3.14 -4.92 -0.47
C GLU A 125 -2.75 -6.22 -1.15
N THR A 126 -2.25 -6.11 -2.38
CA THR A 126 -1.58 -7.19 -3.10
C THR A 126 -0.19 -7.41 -2.49
N HIS A 127 -0.12 -8.23 -1.44
CA HIS A 127 1.09 -8.41 -0.64
C HIS A 127 1.45 -9.89 -0.47
N ARG A 128 2.75 -10.23 -0.69
CA ARG A 128 3.27 -11.59 -0.42
C ARG A 128 3.02 -11.99 1.03
N GLY A 129 2.74 -13.27 1.29
CA GLY A 129 2.39 -13.78 2.62
C GLY A 129 1.00 -13.38 3.11
N ARG A 130 0.16 -12.77 2.26
CA ARG A 130 -1.23 -12.39 2.52
C ARG A 130 -2.18 -13.06 1.52
N ALA A 131 -3.48 -12.90 1.70
CA ALA A 131 -4.47 -13.53 0.83
C ALA A 131 -4.24 -13.19 -0.66
N LEU A 132 -3.90 -11.94 -0.98
CA LEU A 132 -3.72 -11.44 -2.35
C LEU A 132 -2.24 -11.51 -2.81
N PHE A 133 -1.53 -12.57 -2.43
CA PHE A 133 -0.08 -12.71 -2.63
C PHE A 133 0.35 -12.90 -4.08
N SER A 134 -0.55 -13.36 -4.96
CA SER A 134 -0.23 -13.64 -6.37
C SER A 134 -1.38 -13.20 -7.29
N ALA A 135 -1.09 -13.01 -8.58
CA ALA A 135 -2.07 -12.61 -9.55
C ALA A 135 -3.21 -13.65 -9.71
N PRO A 136 -2.96 -14.98 -9.81
CA PRO A 136 -4.03 -15.98 -9.86
C PRO A 136 -4.88 -16.06 -8.58
N ALA A 137 -4.24 -15.97 -7.40
CA ALA A 137 -4.98 -15.96 -6.14
C ALA A 137 -5.92 -14.74 -6.08
N THR A 138 -5.40 -13.56 -6.44
CA THR A 138 -6.19 -12.33 -6.46
C THR A 138 -7.36 -12.41 -7.45
N GLU A 139 -7.15 -12.97 -8.64
CA GLU A 139 -8.22 -13.20 -9.62
C GLU A 139 -9.36 -14.05 -9.01
N ALA A 140 -9.03 -15.12 -8.27
CA ALA A 140 -10.04 -15.96 -7.62
C ALA A 140 -10.87 -15.17 -6.59
N PHE A 141 -10.23 -14.31 -5.78
CA PHE A 141 -10.93 -13.44 -4.84
C PHE A 141 -11.79 -12.38 -5.52
N LEU A 142 -11.29 -11.73 -6.59
CA LEU A 142 -12.04 -10.73 -7.33
C LEU A 142 -13.25 -11.32 -8.08
N ASN A 143 -13.16 -12.58 -8.52
CA ASN A 143 -14.30 -13.30 -9.10
C ASN A 143 -15.34 -13.69 -8.03
N ALA A 144 -14.90 -14.09 -6.84
CA ALA A 144 -15.79 -14.43 -5.72
C ALA A 144 -16.44 -13.19 -5.08
N ARG A 145 -15.73 -12.05 -5.07
CA ARG A 145 -16.17 -10.78 -4.47
C ARG A 145 -15.81 -9.60 -5.39
N PRO A 146 -16.64 -9.35 -6.42
CA PRO A 146 -16.35 -8.29 -7.39
C PRO A 146 -16.28 -6.87 -6.82
N GLU A 147 -16.82 -6.67 -5.62
CA GLU A 147 -16.79 -5.38 -4.91
C GLU A 147 -15.47 -5.10 -4.18
N LEU A 148 -14.56 -6.07 -4.06
CA LEU A 148 -13.28 -5.86 -3.39
C LEU A 148 -12.49 -4.70 -4.03
N LYS A 149 -11.98 -3.84 -3.18
CA LYS A 149 -11.12 -2.70 -3.54
C LYS A 149 -9.69 -3.02 -3.15
N LEU A 150 -8.76 -2.66 -4.02
CA LEU A 150 -7.34 -3.00 -3.84
C LEU A 150 -6.49 -1.77 -3.53
N THR A 151 -5.47 -2.01 -2.70
CA THR A 151 -4.19 -1.30 -2.78
C THR A 151 -3.29 -2.13 -3.68
N ALA A 152 -2.88 -1.57 -4.82
CA ALA A 152 -2.00 -2.30 -5.73
C ALA A 152 -0.53 -2.06 -5.36
N ASP A 153 0.14 -3.12 -4.89
CA ASP A 153 1.59 -3.23 -4.84
C ASP A 153 2.02 -4.44 -5.68
N PHE A 154 2.23 -4.22 -6.96
CA PHE A 154 2.61 -5.29 -7.88
C PHE A 154 4.09 -5.70 -7.74
N SER A 155 4.89 -4.96 -6.98
CA SER A 155 6.27 -5.33 -6.66
C SER A 155 6.33 -6.67 -5.93
N HIS A 156 5.34 -6.97 -5.08
CA HIS A 156 5.19 -8.26 -4.44
C HIS A 156 4.92 -9.40 -5.42
N TRP A 157 4.08 -9.14 -6.41
CA TRP A 157 3.81 -10.15 -7.44
C TRP A 157 5.03 -10.44 -8.29
N CYS A 158 5.86 -9.44 -8.60
CA CYS A 158 7.10 -9.65 -9.34
C CYS A 158 7.97 -10.73 -8.67
N CYS A 159 8.20 -10.64 -7.36
CA CYS A 159 9.04 -11.61 -6.68
C CYS A 159 8.33 -12.95 -6.43
N VAL A 160 7.00 -12.99 -6.27
CA VAL A 160 6.25 -14.25 -6.11
C VAL A 160 6.17 -15.04 -7.42
N HIS A 161 6.04 -14.34 -8.55
CA HIS A 161 6.02 -14.95 -9.88
C HIS A 161 7.40 -15.11 -10.51
N GLU A 162 8.46 -14.62 -9.85
CA GLU A 162 9.83 -14.59 -10.39
C GLU A 162 9.91 -13.99 -11.81
N SER A 163 9.07 -12.98 -12.11
CA SER A 163 8.90 -12.39 -13.44
C SER A 163 8.49 -10.92 -13.35
N MET A 164 8.45 -10.23 -14.48
CA MET A 164 7.83 -8.89 -14.58
C MET A 164 6.38 -8.98 -15.08
N LEU A 165 5.69 -10.08 -14.75
CA LEU A 165 4.26 -10.33 -14.99
C LEU A 165 3.85 -10.36 -16.47
N GLU A 166 4.78 -10.68 -17.37
CA GLU A 166 4.53 -10.71 -18.82
C GLU A 166 3.41 -11.70 -19.18
N ASP A 167 3.35 -12.82 -18.48
CA ASP A 167 2.34 -13.86 -18.64
C ASP A 167 1.08 -13.64 -17.79
N GLN A 168 1.03 -12.57 -16.99
CA GLN A 168 -0.08 -12.21 -16.10
C GLN A 168 -0.85 -10.95 -16.56
N ALA A 169 -0.64 -10.46 -17.78
CA ALA A 169 -1.16 -9.18 -18.24
C ALA A 169 -2.68 -9.02 -18.04
N ALA A 170 -3.48 -10.06 -18.31
CA ALA A 170 -4.93 -10.01 -18.11
C ALA A 170 -5.31 -9.85 -16.64
N ARG A 171 -4.57 -10.49 -15.70
CA ARG A 171 -4.79 -10.39 -14.26
C ARG A 171 -4.36 -9.03 -13.70
N VAL A 172 -3.27 -8.48 -14.23
CA VAL A 172 -2.84 -7.10 -13.90
C VAL A 172 -3.94 -6.10 -14.30
N VAL A 173 -4.53 -6.24 -15.49
CA VAL A 173 -5.65 -5.39 -15.96
C VAL A 173 -6.88 -5.57 -15.06
N LEU A 174 -7.23 -6.80 -14.67
CA LEU A 174 -8.33 -7.07 -13.75
C LEU A 174 -8.11 -6.38 -12.40
N ALA A 175 -6.94 -6.55 -11.80
CA ALA A 175 -6.58 -5.92 -10.52
C ALA A 175 -6.53 -4.39 -10.64
N ALA A 176 -5.99 -3.84 -11.73
CA ALA A 176 -5.99 -2.40 -11.99
C ALA A 176 -7.41 -1.82 -11.97
N GLY A 177 -8.40 -2.54 -12.51
CA GLY A 177 -9.82 -2.14 -12.49
C GLY A 177 -10.43 -2.08 -11.08
N ARG A 178 -9.80 -2.68 -10.09
CA ARG A 178 -10.24 -2.72 -8.68
C ARG A 178 -9.36 -1.88 -7.73
N THR A 179 -8.31 -1.26 -8.26
CA THR A 179 -7.34 -0.50 -7.47
C THR A 179 -7.87 0.89 -7.11
N HIS A 180 -7.81 1.22 -5.84
CA HIS A 180 -8.20 2.52 -5.29
C HIS A 180 -7.03 3.30 -4.70
N HIS A 181 -5.99 2.60 -4.28
CA HIS A 181 -4.74 3.14 -3.75
C HIS A 181 -3.57 2.44 -4.40
N LEU A 182 -2.44 3.12 -4.55
CA LEU A 182 -1.27 2.60 -5.22
C LEU A 182 -0.03 2.72 -4.34
N HIS A 183 0.64 1.61 -4.09
CA HIS A 183 2.01 1.58 -3.61
C HIS A 183 2.96 1.55 -4.80
N ALA A 184 3.62 2.69 -5.05
CA ALA A 184 4.49 2.89 -6.20
C ALA A 184 5.94 2.47 -5.88
N ARG A 185 6.12 1.24 -5.45
CA ARG A 185 7.41 0.60 -5.23
C ARG A 185 7.84 -0.18 -6.48
N ILE A 186 9.12 -0.20 -6.77
CA ILE A 186 9.68 -0.94 -7.90
C ILE A 186 10.23 -2.28 -7.40
N GLY A 187 9.60 -3.37 -7.80
CA GLY A 187 10.06 -4.72 -7.58
C GLY A 187 10.85 -5.29 -8.76
N HIS A 188 11.32 -6.49 -8.59
CA HIS A 188 11.98 -7.30 -9.62
C HIS A 188 11.73 -8.78 -9.36
N SER A 189 12.09 -9.64 -10.31
CA SER A 189 11.82 -11.09 -10.22
C SER A 189 12.41 -11.80 -9.00
N GLN A 190 13.38 -11.21 -8.30
CA GLN A 190 14.03 -11.80 -7.13
C GLN A 190 13.78 -11.04 -5.84
N GLY A 191 12.97 -9.97 -5.88
CA GLY A 191 12.65 -9.21 -4.68
C GLY A 191 11.58 -8.12 -4.89
N PRO A 192 10.90 -7.70 -3.82
CA PRO A 192 9.83 -6.72 -3.92
C PRO A 192 10.33 -5.27 -4.00
N GLN A 193 11.64 -5.05 -3.90
CA GLN A 193 12.21 -3.71 -3.92
C GLN A 193 13.60 -3.70 -4.53
N ILE A 194 13.83 -2.80 -5.50
CA ILE A 194 15.18 -2.45 -5.93
C ILE A 194 15.82 -1.49 -4.93
N PRO A 195 17.16 -1.50 -4.76
CA PRO A 195 17.82 -0.64 -3.78
C PRO A 195 17.67 0.86 -4.05
N ASP A 196 17.81 1.26 -5.32
CA ASP A 196 17.78 2.67 -5.72
C ASP A 196 17.19 2.83 -7.13
N PRO A 197 16.05 3.52 -7.28
CA PRO A 197 15.42 3.75 -8.60
C PRO A 197 16.17 4.76 -9.47
N ARG A 198 17.15 5.49 -8.93
CA ARG A 198 17.94 6.53 -9.65
C ARG A 198 19.03 5.94 -10.54
N VAL A 199 19.39 4.68 -10.34
CA VAL A 199 20.43 4.03 -11.15
C VAL A 199 19.93 3.65 -12.54
N ALA A 200 20.80 3.71 -13.54
CA ALA A 200 20.40 3.45 -14.93
C ALA A 200 19.82 2.04 -15.14
N SER A 201 20.28 1.04 -14.39
CA SER A 201 19.77 -0.34 -14.44
C SER A 201 18.35 -0.51 -13.90
N ALA A 202 17.83 0.45 -13.14
CA ALA A 202 16.46 0.44 -12.65
C ALA A 202 15.42 0.80 -13.74
N ARG A 203 15.85 1.49 -14.80
CA ARG A 203 14.97 2.10 -15.80
C ARG A 203 13.96 1.11 -16.43
N PRO A 204 14.35 -0.08 -16.90
CA PRO A 204 13.36 -1.02 -17.47
C PRO A 204 12.26 -1.42 -16.48
N GLY A 205 12.63 -1.68 -15.22
CA GLY A 205 11.66 -1.99 -14.17
C GLY A 205 10.74 -0.81 -13.87
N MET A 206 11.27 0.41 -13.83
CA MET A 206 10.48 1.64 -13.63
C MET A 206 9.46 1.83 -14.76
N GLU A 207 9.86 1.64 -16.02
CA GLU A 207 8.98 1.76 -17.18
C GLU A 207 7.84 0.73 -17.14
N THR A 208 8.15 -0.54 -16.82
CA THR A 208 7.14 -1.59 -16.66
C THR A 208 6.12 -1.26 -15.56
N HIS A 209 6.59 -0.84 -14.39
CA HIS A 209 5.70 -0.47 -13.29
C HIS A 209 4.85 0.76 -13.66
N LEU A 210 5.42 1.75 -14.31
CA LEU A 210 4.70 2.94 -14.77
C LEU A 210 3.54 2.57 -15.72
N ASP A 211 3.73 1.60 -16.61
CA ASP A 211 2.68 1.16 -17.52
C ASP A 211 1.51 0.50 -16.76
N TRP A 212 1.79 -0.27 -15.69
CA TRP A 212 0.75 -0.80 -14.81
C TRP A 212 0.02 0.31 -14.04
N TRP A 213 0.75 1.30 -13.53
CA TRP A 213 0.17 2.43 -12.82
C TRP A 213 -0.69 3.30 -13.74
N ARG A 214 -0.29 3.48 -14.98
CA ARG A 214 -1.11 4.13 -16.03
C ARG A 214 -2.37 3.33 -16.32
N CYS A 215 -2.30 2.00 -16.32
CA CYS A 215 -3.48 1.14 -16.45
C CYS A 215 -4.46 1.38 -15.30
N ILE A 216 -3.98 1.44 -14.06
CA ILE A 216 -4.77 1.79 -12.88
C ILE A 216 -5.41 3.18 -13.04
N ALA A 217 -4.62 4.19 -13.40
CA ALA A 217 -5.12 5.55 -13.57
C ALA A 217 -6.21 5.65 -14.66
N ARG A 218 -6.05 4.94 -15.79
CA ARG A 218 -7.08 4.85 -16.84
C ARG A 218 -8.36 4.20 -16.33
N ALA A 219 -8.24 3.09 -15.59
CA ALA A 219 -9.39 2.39 -15.02
C ALA A 219 -10.14 3.29 -14.01
N ARG A 220 -9.41 3.99 -13.15
CA ARG A 220 -10.01 4.95 -12.18
C ARG A 220 -10.74 6.10 -12.87
N ARG A 221 -10.16 6.67 -13.93
CA ARG A 221 -10.83 7.71 -14.73
C ARG A 221 -12.10 7.18 -15.39
N ALA A 222 -12.04 6.01 -15.99
CA ALA A 222 -13.19 5.38 -16.61
C ALA A 222 -14.33 5.10 -15.62
N ALA A 223 -14.00 4.82 -14.36
CA ALA A 223 -14.94 4.68 -13.25
C ALA A 223 -15.43 6.00 -12.67
N GLY A 224 -15.06 7.16 -13.22
CA GLY A 224 -15.46 8.48 -12.74
C GLY A 224 -14.78 8.94 -11.45
N ALA A 225 -13.66 8.33 -11.06
CA ALA A 225 -12.94 8.71 -9.83
C ALA A 225 -12.34 10.11 -9.94
N GLY A 226 -12.59 10.95 -8.92
CA GLY A 226 -11.99 12.29 -8.81
C GLY A 226 -10.53 12.27 -8.39
N VAL A 227 -10.11 11.25 -7.62
CA VAL A 227 -8.77 11.15 -7.02
C VAL A 227 -8.23 9.73 -7.15
N LEU A 228 -6.91 9.62 -7.36
CA LEU A 228 -6.11 8.41 -7.11
C LEU A 228 -5.02 8.77 -6.09
N THR A 229 -4.92 8.00 -5.02
CA THR A 229 -3.88 8.16 -4.01
C THR A 229 -2.68 7.26 -4.33
N VAL A 230 -1.47 7.80 -4.19
CA VAL A 230 -0.21 7.13 -4.53
C VAL A 230 0.79 7.31 -3.40
N CYS A 231 1.36 6.21 -2.93
CA CYS A 231 2.44 6.20 -1.94
C CYS A 231 3.70 5.58 -2.54
N PRO A 232 4.81 6.31 -2.72
CA PRO A 232 6.11 5.71 -3.04
C PRO A 232 6.59 4.97 -1.79
N GLU A 233 6.28 3.71 -1.67
CA GLU A 233 6.49 2.94 -0.46
C GLU A 233 7.81 2.14 -0.51
N PHE A 234 8.93 2.79 -0.80
CA PHE A 234 10.21 2.16 -0.53
C PHE A 234 10.39 2.02 0.98
N GLY A 235 10.72 0.82 1.44
CA GLY A 235 10.83 0.48 2.85
C GLY A 235 12.27 0.32 3.35
N PRO A 236 12.47 0.34 4.68
CA PRO A 236 13.77 0.14 5.32
C PRO A 236 14.25 -1.32 5.18
N PRO A 237 15.46 -1.65 5.65
CA PRO A 237 15.88 -3.05 5.77
C PRO A 237 14.82 -3.93 6.50
N PRO A 238 14.56 -5.14 6.07
CA PRO A 238 15.27 -5.89 5.02
C PRO A 238 14.81 -5.64 3.56
N TYR A 239 13.88 -4.72 3.30
CA TYR A 239 13.50 -4.35 1.93
C TYR A 239 14.61 -3.52 1.27
N MET A 240 15.14 -2.52 1.96
CA MET A 240 16.37 -1.84 1.53
C MET A 240 17.54 -2.78 1.69
N THR A 241 18.25 -3.03 0.60
CA THR A 241 19.45 -3.87 0.58
C THR A 241 20.57 -3.22 1.39
N LEU A 242 21.23 -4.01 2.22
CA LEU A 242 22.42 -3.59 2.97
C LEU A 242 23.69 -3.94 2.22
N HIS A 243 24.69 -3.09 2.32
CA HIS A 243 26.04 -3.38 1.81
C HIS A 243 26.64 -4.58 2.58
N PRO A 244 27.06 -5.66 1.91
CA PRO A 244 27.38 -6.93 2.57
C PRO A 244 28.59 -6.87 3.52
N VAL A 245 29.44 -5.85 3.40
CA VAL A 245 30.65 -5.69 4.25
C VAL A 245 30.41 -4.69 5.37
N THR A 246 29.78 -3.53 5.06
CA THR A 246 29.62 -2.45 6.03
C THR A 246 28.31 -2.54 6.82
N GLY A 247 27.29 -3.25 6.30
CA GLY A 247 25.95 -3.30 6.89
C GLY A 247 25.12 -2.03 6.66
N GLU A 248 25.66 -1.04 5.98
CA GLU A 248 24.95 0.21 5.70
C GLU A 248 23.91 0.02 4.57
N PRO A 249 22.76 0.74 4.60
CA PRO A 249 21.82 0.77 3.50
C PRO A 249 22.47 1.23 2.19
N LEU A 250 22.14 0.60 1.06
CA LEU A 250 22.68 0.99 -0.25
C LEU A 250 22.18 2.35 -0.71
N ALA A 251 21.06 2.83 -0.18
CA ALA A 251 20.54 4.15 -0.49
C ALA A 251 19.82 4.75 0.75
N ASP A 252 19.78 6.05 0.81
CA ASP A 252 19.01 6.78 1.82
C ASP A 252 17.51 6.68 1.50
N LEU A 253 16.75 6.08 2.39
CA LEU A 253 15.33 5.77 2.21
C LEU A 253 14.49 7.03 1.95
N TRP A 254 14.75 8.09 2.71
CA TRP A 254 14.01 9.33 2.56
C TRP A 254 14.23 9.96 1.18
N SER A 255 15.48 10.04 0.73
CA SER A 255 15.80 10.60 -0.57
C SER A 255 15.26 9.77 -1.73
N VAL A 256 15.20 8.43 -1.57
CA VAL A 256 14.58 7.52 -2.55
C VAL A 256 13.09 7.80 -2.68
N ASN A 257 12.36 7.89 -1.56
CA ASN A 257 10.91 8.14 -1.58
C ASN A 257 10.58 9.54 -2.12
N LEU A 258 11.37 10.56 -1.79
CA LEU A 258 11.23 11.91 -2.36
C LEU A 258 11.48 11.90 -3.88
N HIS A 259 12.56 11.24 -4.33
CA HIS A 259 12.84 11.11 -5.75
C HIS A 259 11.70 10.42 -6.50
N MET A 260 11.19 9.31 -5.98
CA MET A 260 10.07 8.59 -6.60
C MET A 260 8.82 9.45 -6.70
N ARG A 261 8.44 10.16 -5.64
CA ARG A 261 7.33 11.11 -5.68
C ARG A 261 7.53 12.17 -6.77
N ASP A 262 8.70 12.79 -6.83
CA ASP A 262 8.97 13.87 -7.77
C ASP A 262 9.04 13.34 -9.21
N TRP A 263 9.61 12.16 -9.40
CA TRP A 263 9.59 11.48 -10.70
C TRP A 263 8.16 11.15 -11.15
N LEU A 264 7.30 10.65 -10.24
CA LEU A 264 5.90 10.35 -10.51
C LEU A 264 5.08 11.61 -10.82
N LYS A 265 5.36 12.75 -10.16
CA LYS A 265 4.74 14.05 -10.49
C LYS A 265 5.03 14.52 -11.89
N GLY A 266 6.15 14.11 -12.45
CA GLY A 266 6.55 14.43 -13.84
C GLY A 266 5.97 13.48 -14.90
N GLN A 267 5.23 12.44 -14.51
CA GLN A 267 4.66 11.47 -15.46
C GLN A 267 3.27 11.88 -15.95
N GLU A 268 2.96 11.49 -17.17
CA GLU A 268 1.58 11.48 -17.68
C GLU A 268 0.85 10.23 -17.17
N TRP A 269 -0.24 10.46 -16.49
CA TRP A 269 -1.05 9.41 -15.86
C TRP A 269 -2.26 9.02 -16.71
#